data_3f2b639708288759e8ddd56ee70e319d
#
_entry.id   3f2b639708288759e8ddd56ee70e319d
#
_cell.length_a   1.000
_cell.length_b   1.000
_cell.length_c   1.000
_cell.angle_alpha   90.00
_cell.angle_beta   90.00
_cell.angle_gamma   90.00
#
_symmetry.space_group_name_H-M   'P 1'
#
loop_
_entity.id
_entity.type
_entity.pdbx_description
1 polymer ?
#
loop_
_entity_poly.entity_id
_entity_poly.type
_entity_poly.pdbx_seq_one_letter_code
_entity_poly.pdbx_strand_id
1 'polypeptide(L)'
;RDQPRSRGLGDVYKRQHMGEGKTVYEGLVNKFHYIQQEKLFFKAAFKNDDQNCLRDHDFQLICAFYTEQLETRMACRLSRQLQFQLEMYCQGSIYMTVQWVLGYRKCSAEELAHALASAMPEELQTVFHKYGLV
;
A
#
# COMPACT_ATOMS: atom_id res chain seq x y z
N ARG A 1 25.21 -9.58 -4.38
CA ARG A 1 24.58 -9.22 -3.13
C ARG A 1 23.15 -8.71 -3.29
N ASP A 2 22.34 -9.03 -2.34
CA ASP A 2 20.93 -8.66 -2.37
C ASP A 2 20.73 -7.16 -2.48
N GLN A 3 19.70 -6.79 -3.17
CA GLN A 3 19.32 -5.40 -3.32
C GLN A 3 18.25 -5.05 -2.28
N PRO A 4 18.61 -4.37 -1.20
CA PRO A 4 17.66 -4.16 -0.12
C PRO A 4 16.40 -3.42 -0.55
N ARG A 5 16.52 -2.50 -1.51
CA ARG A 5 15.37 -1.67 -1.85
C ARG A 5 14.24 -2.44 -2.52
N SER A 6 14.53 -3.32 -3.48
CA SER A 6 13.43 -4.06 -4.10
C SER A 6 12.89 -5.11 -3.16
N ARG A 7 13.75 -5.72 -2.36
CA ARG A 7 13.30 -6.68 -1.38
C ARG A 7 12.59 -6.03 -0.22
N GLY A 8 13.00 -4.80 0.14
CA GLY A 8 12.44 -4.12 1.29
C GLY A 8 10.95 -3.94 1.20
N LEU A 9 10.44 -3.47 0.07
CA LEU A 9 9.01 -3.26 -0.09
C LEU A 9 8.25 -4.58 -0.15
N GLY A 10 8.77 -5.56 -0.89
CA GLY A 10 8.14 -6.87 -0.95
C GLY A 10 8.09 -7.52 0.42
N ASP A 11 9.18 -7.42 1.17
CA ASP A 11 9.24 -7.98 2.51
C ASP A 11 8.28 -7.31 3.48
N VAL A 12 8.05 -6.00 3.32
CA VAL A 12 7.08 -5.30 4.15
C VAL A 12 5.70 -5.93 4.00
N TYR A 13 5.26 -6.14 2.77
CA TYR A 13 3.95 -6.74 2.54
C TYR A 13 3.89 -8.17 3.04
N LYS A 14 4.94 -8.94 2.84
CA LYS A 14 4.96 -10.32 3.30
C LYS A 14 5.01 -10.42 4.82
N ARG A 15 5.89 -9.65 5.45
CA ARG A 15 6.08 -9.74 6.89
C ARG A 15 4.95 -9.13 7.68
N GLN A 16 4.36 -8.06 7.17
CA GLN A 16 3.26 -7.41 7.85
C GLN A 16 1.94 -8.12 7.60
N HIS A 17 1.92 -9.08 6.68
CA HIS A 17 0.74 -9.91 6.42
C HIS A 17 -0.50 -9.07 6.20
N MET A 18 -0.38 -8.10 5.31
CA MET A 18 -1.49 -7.21 5.03
C MET A 18 -2.65 -8.04 4.52
N GLY A 19 -3.75 -8.04 5.23
CA GLY A 19 -4.91 -8.82 4.88
C GLY A 19 -5.07 -10.13 5.62
N GLU A 20 -4.07 -10.60 6.34
CA GLU A 20 -4.19 -11.80 7.13
C GLU A 20 -4.89 -11.50 8.46
N GLY A 21 -6.21 -11.46 8.42
CA GLY A 21 -6.99 -11.14 9.60
C GLY A 21 -6.84 -9.69 10.02
N LYS A 22 -6.21 -8.87 9.21
CA LYS A 22 -5.98 -7.46 9.52
C LYS A 22 -6.75 -6.59 8.56
N THR A 23 -7.15 -5.43 9.04
CA THR A 23 -7.78 -4.44 8.19
C THR A 23 -6.72 -3.69 7.39
N VAL A 24 -7.19 -2.95 6.38
CA VAL A 24 -6.31 -2.09 5.61
C VAL A 24 -5.59 -1.10 6.53
N TYR A 25 -6.33 -0.52 7.49
CA TYR A 25 -5.73 0.42 8.43
C TYR A 25 -4.57 -0.21 9.20
N GLU A 26 -4.80 -1.39 9.77
CA GLU A 26 -3.75 -2.05 10.55
C GLU A 26 -2.54 -2.39 9.71
N GLY A 27 -2.78 -2.88 8.50
CA GLY A 27 -1.68 -3.17 7.59
C GLY A 27 -0.88 -1.93 7.22
N LEU A 28 -1.57 -0.83 6.98
CA LEU A 28 -0.89 0.43 6.67
C LEU A 28 -0.10 0.96 7.86
N VAL A 29 -0.65 0.89 9.05
CA VAL A 29 0.08 1.32 10.25
C VAL A 29 1.37 0.52 10.39
N ASN A 30 1.29 -0.79 10.25
CA ASN A 30 2.47 -1.64 10.35
C ASN A 30 3.50 -1.30 9.29
N LYS A 31 3.04 -1.10 8.05
CA LYS A 31 3.92 -0.73 6.96
C LYS A 31 4.61 0.60 7.24
N PHE A 32 3.86 1.59 7.69
CA PHE A 32 4.41 2.92 7.90
C PHE A 32 5.36 2.96 9.09
N HIS A 33 5.11 2.17 10.13
CA HIS A 33 6.07 2.07 11.23
C HIS A 33 7.38 1.45 10.75
N TYR A 34 7.29 0.43 9.92
CA TYR A 34 8.50 -0.17 9.36
C TYR A 34 9.27 0.86 8.52
N ILE A 35 8.56 1.61 7.68
CA ILE A 35 9.20 2.63 6.85
C ILE A 35 9.88 3.67 7.73
N GLN A 36 9.27 4.05 8.85
CA GLN A 36 9.89 5.00 9.77
C GLN A 36 11.16 4.45 10.40
N GLN A 37 11.17 3.17 10.72
CA GLN A 37 12.38 2.54 11.26
C GLN A 37 13.51 2.54 10.25
N GLU A 38 13.18 2.43 8.96
CA GLU A 38 14.15 2.42 7.88
C GLU A 38 14.08 3.70 7.07
N LYS A 39 13.84 4.81 7.75
CA LYS A 39 13.52 6.07 7.07
C LYS A 39 14.62 6.52 6.10
N LEU A 40 15.87 6.43 6.52
CA LEU A 40 16.96 6.90 5.67
C LEU A 40 17.04 6.07 4.39
N PHE A 41 16.84 4.77 4.52
CA PHE A 41 16.86 3.89 3.37
C PHE A 41 15.74 4.24 2.39
N PHE A 42 14.51 4.35 2.88
CA PHE A 42 13.38 4.63 2.01
C PHE A 42 13.43 6.03 1.42
N LYS A 43 13.89 7.00 2.20
CA LYS A 43 14.03 8.35 1.69
C LYS A 43 15.00 8.40 0.52
N ALA A 44 16.15 7.75 0.66
CA ALA A 44 17.13 7.69 -0.43
C ALA A 44 16.56 6.92 -1.63
N ALA A 45 15.87 5.81 -1.38
CA ALA A 45 15.33 5.01 -2.46
C ALA A 45 14.29 5.76 -3.28
N PHE A 46 13.36 6.46 -2.60
CA PHE A 46 12.33 7.20 -3.32
C PHE A 46 12.87 8.47 -3.99
N LYS A 47 13.90 9.07 -3.39
CA LYS A 47 14.49 10.25 -3.96
C LYS A 47 15.21 9.94 -5.28
N ASN A 48 15.73 8.74 -5.42
CA ASN A 48 16.50 8.33 -6.60
C ASN A 48 15.71 7.36 -7.49
N ASP A 49 14.39 7.50 -7.49
CA ASP A 49 13.50 6.51 -8.08
C ASP A 49 13.40 6.57 -9.60
N ASP A 50 13.84 7.67 -10.21
CA ASP A 50 13.63 7.85 -11.65
C ASP A 50 14.24 6.73 -12.50
N GLN A 51 15.22 6.02 -11.99
CA GLN A 51 15.87 4.99 -12.79
C GLN A 51 15.54 3.58 -12.38
N ASN A 52 15.02 3.38 -11.18
CA ASN A 52 14.80 2.02 -10.72
C ASN A 52 13.34 1.63 -10.59
N CYS A 53 12.45 2.53 -10.91
CA CYS A 53 11.01 2.26 -10.96
C CYS A 53 10.48 1.67 -9.66
N LEU A 54 11.00 2.12 -8.53
CA LEU A 54 10.59 1.61 -7.23
C LEU A 54 9.10 1.83 -7.00
N ARG A 55 8.59 3.00 -7.41
CA ARG A 55 7.17 3.32 -7.25
C ARG A 55 6.30 2.40 -8.07
N ASP A 56 6.71 2.13 -9.30
CA ASP A 56 5.96 1.21 -10.17
C ASP A 56 5.97 -0.19 -9.62
N HIS A 57 7.11 -0.62 -9.11
CA HIS A 57 7.22 -1.94 -8.50
C HIS A 57 6.31 -2.06 -7.27
N ASP A 58 6.32 -1.05 -6.42
CA ASP A 58 5.47 -1.03 -5.24
C ASP A 58 3.99 -1.05 -5.65
N PHE A 59 3.64 -0.25 -6.66
CA PHE A 59 2.28 -0.24 -7.15
C PHE A 59 1.83 -1.63 -7.60
N GLN A 60 2.67 -2.32 -8.37
CA GLN A 60 2.31 -3.63 -8.86
C GLN A 60 2.14 -4.63 -7.72
N LEU A 61 3.02 -4.54 -6.71
CA LEU A 61 2.92 -5.43 -5.57
C LEU A 61 1.64 -5.24 -4.79
N ILE A 62 1.30 -4.00 -4.43
CA ILE A 62 0.11 -3.78 -3.60
C ILE A 62 -1.16 -4.00 -4.39
N CYS A 63 -1.17 -3.62 -5.66
CA CYS A 63 -2.35 -3.82 -6.49
C CYS A 63 -2.63 -5.31 -6.68
N ALA A 64 -1.60 -6.09 -6.95
CA ALA A 64 -1.74 -7.53 -7.09
C ALA A 64 -2.17 -8.16 -5.77
N PHE A 65 -1.60 -7.69 -4.66
CA PHE A 65 -1.95 -8.22 -3.35
C PHE A 65 -3.45 -8.03 -3.05
N TYR A 66 -3.95 -6.81 -3.22
CA TYR A 66 -5.35 -6.56 -2.93
C TYR A 66 -6.28 -7.22 -3.92
N THR A 67 -5.89 -7.28 -5.19
CA THR A 67 -6.68 -7.99 -6.19
C THR A 67 -6.86 -9.45 -5.78
N GLU A 68 -5.78 -10.08 -5.37
CA GLU A 68 -5.83 -11.48 -4.95
C GLU A 68 -6.68 -11.65 -3.71
N GLN A 69 -6.54 -10.76 -2.73
CA GLN A 69 -7.34 -10.83 -1.51
C GLN A 69 -8.82 -10.74 -1.81
N LEU A 70 -9.19 -9.81 -2.67
CA LEU A 70 -10.61 -9.61 -3.00
C LEU A 70 -11.15 -10.76 -3.84
N GLU A 71 -10.43 -11.14 -4.89
CA GLU A 71 -10.92 -12.17 -5.79
C GLU A 71 -11.03 -13.52 -5.11
N THR A 72 -10.12 -13.81 -4.20
CA THR A 72 -10.19 -15.06 -3.43
C THR A 72 -11.43 -15.08 -2.56
N ARG A 73 -11.73 -13.99 -1.87
CA ARG A 73 -12.88 -13.92 -0.98
C ARG A 73 -14.20 -13.85 -1.75
N MET A 74 -14.21 -13.15 -2.88
CA MET A 74 -15.39 -13.02 -3.70
C MET A 74 -15.67 -14.27 -4.53
N ALA A 75 -14.64 -15.11 -4.72
CA ALA A 75 -14.69 -16.28 -5.59
C ALA A 75 -15.04 -15.90 -7.03
N CYS A 76 -14.62 -14.72 -7.46
CA CYS A 76 -14.80 -14.25 -8.82
C CYS A 76 -13.82 -13.13 -9.09
N ARG A 77 -13.70 -12.74 -10.35
CA ARG A 77 -12.80 -11.64 -10.73
C ARG A 77 -13.45 -10.30 -10.42
N LEU A 78 -12.62 -9.32 -10.14
CA LEU A 78 -13.09 -7.96 -9.97
C LEU A 78 -13.70 -7.44 -11.26
N SER A 79 -14.77 -6.67 -11.14
CA SER A 79 -15.33 -5.98 -12.29
C SER A 79 -14.29 -4.97 -12.80
N ARG A 80 -14.47 -4.56 -14.05
CA ARG A 80 -13.56 -3.59 -14.64
C ARG A 80 -13.54 -2.29 -13.86
N GLN A 81 -14.70 -1.85 -13.40
CA GLN A 81 -14.79 -0.62 -12.62
C GLN A 81 -14.06 -0.73 -11.28
N LEU A 82 -14.25 -1.84 -10.58
CA LEU A 82 -13.55 -2.05 -9.31
C LEU A 82 -12.05 -2.12 -9.53
N GLN A 83 -11.62 -2.75 -10.63
CA GLN A 83 -10.20 -2.81 -10.95
C GLN A 83 -9.63 -1.40 -11.16
N PHE A 84 -10.35 -0.55 -11.90
CA PHE A 84 -9.93 0.84 -12.10
C PHE A 84 -9.83 1.59 -10.78
N GLN A 85 -10.84 1.41 -9.93
CA GLN A 85 -10.85 2.10 -8.62
C GLN A 85 -9.70 1.65 -7.76
N LEU A 86 -9.40 0.36 -7.76
CA LEU A 86 -8.29 -0.17 -6.98
C LEU A 86 -6.96 0.39 -7.49
N GLU A 87 -6.78 0.44 -8.80
CA GLU A 87 -5.56 0.99 -9.38
C GLU A 87 -5.36 2.45 -9.01
N MET A 88 -6.43 3.25 -9.12
CA MET A 88 -6.35 4.66 -8.76
C MET A 88 -6.06 4.84 -7.27
N TYR A 89 -6.70 4.03 -6.45
CA TYR A 89 -6.47 4.10 -5.01
C TYR A 89 -5.03 3.74 -4.66
N CYS A 90 -4.51 2.70 -5.27
CA CYS A 90 -3.12 2.29 -5.00
C CYS A 90 -2.13 3.34 -5.46
N GLN A 91 -2.35 3.95 -6.62
CA GLN A 91 -1.46 5.00 -7.12
C GLN A 91 -1.47 6.22 -6.19
N GLY A 92 -2.66 6.64 -5.79
CA GLY A 92 -2.77 7.76 -4.86
C GLY A 92 -2.11 7.47 -3.52
N SER A 93 -2.29 6.25 -3.04
CA SER A 93 -1.68 5.84 -1.77
C SER A 93 -0.17 5.89 -1.83
N ILE A 94 0.40 5.42 -2.93
CA ILE A 94 1.86 5.44 -3.11
C ILE A 94 2.35 6.87 -3.19
N TYR A 95 1.66 7.72 -3.94
CA TYR A 95 2.05 9.11 -4.04
C TYR A 95 2.11 9.76 -2.65
N MET A 96 1.08 9.57 -1.85
CA MET A 96 1.04 10.16 -0.53
C MET A 96 2.12 9.58 0.39
N THR A 97 2.36 8.28 0.29
CA THR A 97 3.41 7.64 1.07
C THR A 97 4.79 8.23 0.74
N VAL A 98 5.07 8.40 -0.55
CA VAL A 98 6.35 8.97 -0.98
C VAL A 98 6.48 10.40 -0.49
N GLN A 99 5.43 11.20 -0.61
CA GLN A 99 5.42 12.58 -0.11
C GLN A 99 5.73 12.63 1.38
N TRP A 100 5.17 11.70 2.13
CA TRP A 100 5.38 11.60 3.56
C TRP A 100 6.83 11.20 3.88
N VAL A 101 7.34 10.20 3.19
CA VAL A 101 8.73 9.75 3.39
C VAL A 101 9.72 10.85 3.08
N LEU A 102 9.47 11.62 2.01
CA LEU A 102 10.35 12.69 1.59
C LEU A 102 10.20 13.97 2.45
N GLY A 103 9.23 14.00 3.34
CA GLY A 103 9.07 15.12 4.26
C GLY A 103 8.16 16.22 3.77
N TYR A 104 7.48 16.04 2.65
CA TYR A 104 6.57 17.06 2.12
C TYR A 104 5.20 17.01 2.78
N ARG A 105 4.88 15.92 3.46
CA ARG A 105 3.66 15.78 4.26
C ARG A 105 4.09 15.39 5.66
N LYS A 106 3.63 16.13 6.65
CA LYS A 106 4.07 15.89 8.03
C LYS A 106 2.88 15.43 8.86
N CYS A 107 2.92 14.17 9.23
CA CYS A 107 1.89 13.59 10.08
C CYS A 107 2.43 12.29 10.66
N SER A 108 1.71 11.71 11.62
CA SER A 108 2.11 10.44 12.19
C SER A 108 1.77 9.31 11.23
N ALA A 109 2.38 8.16 11.47
CA ALA A 109 2.06 6.96 10.72
C ALA A 109 0.57 6.63 10.82
N GLU A 110 0.02 6.78 12.02
CA GLU A 110 -1.40 6.51 12.27
C GLU A 110 -2.30 7.47 11.50
N GLU A 111 -1.95 8.74 11.48
CA GLU A 111 -2.73 9.72 10.73
C GLU A 111 -2.74 9.41 9.25
N LEU A 112 -1.59 9.08 8.69
CA LEU A 112 -1.51 8.77 7.27
C LEU A 112 -2.29 7.49 6.96
N ALA A 113 -2.15 6.48 7.79
CA ALA A 113 -2.87 5.22 7.59
C ALA A 113 -4.38 5.44 7.65
N HIS A 114 -4.84 6.24 8.61
CA HIS A 114 -6.26 6.53 8.73
C HIS A 114 -6.77 7.29 7.51
N ALA A 115 -6.02 8.29 7.07
CA ALA A 115 -6.41 9.08 5.90
C ALA A 115 -6.50 8.19 4.65
N LEU A 116 -5.53 7.33 4.46
CA LEU A 116 -5.55 6.46 3.28
C LEU A 116 -6.68 5.43 3.36
N ALA A 117 -6.88 4.83 4.52
CA ALA A 117 -7.98 3.87 4.65
C ALA A 117 -9.34 4.53 4.40
N SER A 118 -9.48 5.80 4.83
CA SER A 118 -10.74 6.53 4.67
C SER A 118 -10.95 7.07 3.26
N ALA A 119 -9.90 7.17 2.47
CA ALA A 119 -9.98 7.76 1.14
C ALA A 119 -10.37 6.76 0.05
N MET A 120 -10.61 5.52 0.43
CA MET A 120 -10.98 4.50 -0.53
C MET A 120 -12.29 4.85 -1.22
N PRO A 121 -12.38 4.67 -2.56
CA PRO A 121 -13.65 4.94 -3.25
C PRO A 121 -14.80 4.14 -2.64
N GLU A 122 -15.97 4.72 -2.66
CA GLU A 122 -17.12 4.16 -1.95
C GLU A 122 -17.42 2.73 -2.37
N GLU A 123 -17.46 2.48 -3.64
CA GLU A 123 -17.79 1.16 -4.15
C GLU A 123 -16.74 0.13 -3.73
N LEU A 124 -15.48 0.50 -3.83
CA LEU A 124 -14.39 -0.35 -3.41
C LEU A 124 -14.43 -0.57 -1.90
N GLN A 125 -14.72 0.49 -1.15
CA GLN A 125 -14.82 0.41 0.30
C GLN A 125 -15.93 -0.56 0.73
N THR A 126 -17.05 -0.54 0.03
CA THR A 126 -18.15 -1.45 0.31
C THR A 126 -17.71 -2.90 0.20
N VAL A 127 -16.95 -3.22 -0.86
CA VAL A 127 -16.46 -4.57 -1.05
C VAL A 127 -15.46 -4.95 0.05
N PHE A 128 -14.53 -4.06 0.35
CA PHE A 128 -13.56 -4.31 1.42
C PHE A 128 -14.26 -4.53 2.75
N HIS A 129 -15.26 -3.70 3.03
CA HIS A 129 -16.00 -3.79 4.28
C HIS A 129 -16.76 -5.12 4.37
N LYS A 130 -17.36 -5.55 3.27
CA LYS A 130 -18.11 -6.78 3.22
C LYS A 130 -17.27 -7.99 3.64
N TYR A 131 -16.00 -7.97 3.31
CA TYR A 131 -15.10 -9.07 3.60
C TYR A 131 -14.20 -8.82 4.79
N GLY A 132 -14.50 -7.81 5.59
CA GLY A 132 -13.78 -7.56 6.84
C GLY A 132 -12.38 -7.00 6.67
N LEU A 133 -12.09 -6.37 5.53
CA LEU A 133 -10.76 -5.84 5.25
C LEU A 133 -10.63 -4.37 5.64
N VAL A 134 -11.70 -3.73 5.98
CA VAL A 134 -11.67 -2.32 6.43
C VAL A 134 -12.69 -2.09 7.52
#